data_445b86f1965640c2b6a505e539a6930d
#
_entry.id   445b86f1965640c2b6a505e539a6930d
#
_cell.length_a   1.000
_cell.length_b   1.000
_cell.length_c   1.000
_cell.angle_alpha   90.00
_cell.angle_beta   90.00
_cell.angle_gamma   90.00
#
_symmetry.space_group_name_H-M   'P 1'
#
loop_
_entity.id
_entity.type
_entity.pdbx_description
1 polymer ?
#
loop_
_entity_poly.entity_id
_entity_poly.type
_entity_poly.pdbx_seq_one_letter_code
_entity_poly.pdbx_strand_id
1 'polypeptide(L)'
;MSDKSMKQLLKGAFILTFAAFLSKILSAVYRVPFQNFVGDLGFYVYQQAYPFYGVAMTLALTGFPQFLSKFLAESPNDLEKQKKAAKIFPLLVILSFMMALGLLLLSPVLAKWMGNERLTGVLMVSACTFFLVPLLSIYRGAYQSELAMLASGVSQIYEQLIRVLIIILAALGFSHGYFDVYQTAQWAMTGSVVGGIIALCILKKYQKQQLSWLHFAWPTVAQIKELFRTERYLLSRLLIEGGLLTLYTGLLIVFQLVDSFTVANGLHQAGLSMLDAQNLKGIYDRGQPFVQLGLVVSTALSASFLPNLTRYQMQEKEFSHLRSSKMYLRLIATLASAATVGLILILPLMNKALFRDTLGSSALSIFAIAIFMMSMIQSYQAIEQSKNHFRPAFYAVVGAIVLKMILSYPLTIFFSINGASLSTILALGYALGYFMLKTSRAVNRFWKEDKFVLKLGVCLLMMSVGLVGYLQLLPTDLSRLASLAVCILGVIIGATLFLVTAVKVRLLTIREWLLLPKGKQILVLMRGKKMRLDKFLKVSRIIKRRSVAKEVADKGRIQINGKLAKSSSTLKVGDVLQIQFGNKTLEVKVLALQDSTKKEDASKMYEILSEKRIEA
;
A
#
# COMPACT_ATOMS: atom_id res chain seq x y z
N MET A 1 -13.53 8.80 23.10
CA MET A 1 -13.65 9.66 21.91
C MET A 1 -15.10 9.85 21.56
N SER A 2 -15.55 11.09 21.30
CA SER A 2 -16.92 11.35 20.87
C SER A 2 -17.16 10.79 19.46
N ASP A 3 -18.43 10.45 19.11
CA ASP A 3 -18.80 9.95 17.79
C ASP A 3 -18.43 10.94 16.66
N LYS A 4 -18.41 12.24 16.97
CA LYS A 4 -18.01 13.33 16.08
C LYS A 4 -16.50 13.32 15.79
N SER A 5 -15.64 13.07 16.78
CA SER A 5 -14.19 12.96 16.61
C SER A 5 -13.81 11.70 15.83
N MET A 6 -14.55 10.60 16.00
CA MET A 6 -14.36 9.38 15.22
C MET A 6 -14.70 9.56 13.74
N LYS A 7 -15.79 10.27 13.42
CA LYS A 7 -16.15 10.59 12.02
C LYS A 7 -15.10 11.51 11.36
N GLN A 8 -14.55 12.48 12.09
CA GLN A 8 -13.49 13.36 11.60
C GLN A 8 -12.20 12.58 11.33
N LEU A 9 -11.81 11.67 12.22
CA LEU A 9 -10.63 10.80 12.05
C LEU A 9 -10.77 9.92 10.81
N LEU A 10 -11.92 9.28 10.63
CA LEU A 10 -12.18 8.43 9.46
C LEU A 10 -12.17 9.24 8.15
N LYS A 11 -12.79 10.42 8.15
CA LYS A 11 -12.78 11.34 7.00
C LYS A 11 -11.36 11.80 6.68
N GLY A 12 -10.59 12.18 7.70
CA GLY A 12 -9.20 12.61 7.55
C GLY A 12 -8.31 11.50 7.01
N ALA A 13 -8.42 10.29 7.57
CA ALA A 13 -7.68 9.13 7.09
C ALA A 13 -8.01 8.80 5.62
N PHE A 14 -9.28 8.91 5.21
CA PHE A 14 -9.68 8.72 3.81
C PHE A 14 -9.04 9.77 2.88
N ILE A 15 -9.05 11.06 3.26
CA ILE A 15 -8.45 12.15 2.47
C ILE A 15 -6.95 11.90 2.28
N LEU A 16 -6.23 11.57 3.36
CA LEU A 16 -4.78 11.33 3.30
C LEU A 16 -4.46 10.09 2.45
N THR A 17 -5.27 9.04 2.58
CA THR A 17 -5.14 7.83 1.76
C THR A 17 -5.38 8.09 0.29
N PHE A 18 -6.42 8.86 -0.04
CA PHE A 18 -6.73 9.23 -1.42
C PHE A 18 -5.62 10.09 -2.03
N ALA A 19 -5.08 11.05 -1.26
CA ALA A 19 -3.94 11.86 -1.68
C ALA A 19 -2.69 10.99 -1.94
N ALA A 20 -2.38 10.06 -1.03
CA ALA A 20 -1.27 9.12 -1.20
C ALA A 20 -1.47 8.19 -2.41
N PHE A 21 -2.69 7.72 -2.64
CA PHE A 21 -3.07 6.93 -3.81
C PHE A 21 -2.84 7.70 -5.11
N LEU A 22 -3.37 8.92 -5.21
CA LEU A 22 -3.21 9.76 -6.40
C LEU A 22 -1.73 10.11 -6.66
N SER A 23 -0.99 10.44 -5.60
CA SER A 23 0.45 10.71 -5.68
C SER A 23 1.25 9.51 -6.19
N LYS A 24 0.89 8.28 -5.77
CA LYS A 24 1.54 7.05 -6.26
C LYS A 24 1.24 6.81 -7.75
N ILE A 25 0.01 7.03 -8.18
CA ILE A 25 -0.35 6.92 -9.61
C ILE A 25 0.46 7.93 -10.43
N LEU A 26 0.47 9.20 -10.04
CA LEU A 26 1.27 10.23 -10.71
C LEU A 26 2.75 9.85 -10.75
N SER A 27 3.28 9.33 -9.63
CA SER A 27 4.67 8.89 -9.51
C SER A 27 5.03 7.66 -10.36
N ALA A 28 4.07 6.82 -10.70
CA ALA A 28 4.28 5.68 -11.59
C ALA A 28 4.12 6.06 -13.07
N VAL A 29 3.08 6.87 -13.36
CA VAL A 29 2.69 7.20 -14.75
C VAL A 29 3.73 8.07 -15.46
N TYR A 30 4.33 9.08 -14.80
CA TYR A 30 5.32 9.95 -15.46
C TYR A 30 6.57 9.21 -15.94
N ARG A 31 6.94 8.10 -15.33
CA ARG A 31 8.14 7.35 -15.66
C ARG A 31 8.12 6.78 -17.08
N VAL A 32 6.94 6.42 -17.56
CA VAL A 32 6.76 5.89 -18.91
C VAL A 32 7.09 6.97 -19.98
N PRO A 33 6.41 8.14 -20.02
CA PRO A 33 6.78 9.18 -20.98
C PRO A 33 8.21 9.68 -20.76
N PHE A 34 8.68 9.82 -19.52
CA PHE A 34 10.05 10.24 -19.26
C PHE A 34 11.06 9.29 -19.93
N GLN A 35 10.97 7.96 -19.68
CA GLN A 35 11.86 6.97 -20.32
C GLN A 35 11.74 6.98 -21.86
N ASN A 36 10.50 7.14 -22.38
CA ASN A 36 10.31 7.20 -23.82
C ASN A 36 10.99 8.40 -24.51
N PHE A 37 11.18 9.51 -23.78
CA PHE A 37 11.92 10.68 -24.28
C PHE A 37 13.43 10.51 -24.11
N VAL A 38 13.90 10.10 -22.91
CA VAL A 38 15.33 10.12 -22.56
C VAL A 38 16.06 8.81 -22.82
N GLY A 39 15.33 7.74 -23.20
CA GLY A 39 15.87 6.38 -23.36
C GLY A 39 16.28 5.71 -22.05
N ASP A 40 16.87 4.51 -22.16
CA ASP A 40 17.25 3.71 -20.99
C ASP A 40 18.41 4.33 -20.20
N LEU A 41 19.38 4.91 -20.88
CA LEU A 41 20.49 5.61 -20.22
C LEU A 41 19.99 6.82 -19.42
N GLY A 42 19.11 7.64 -20.00
CA GLY A 42 18.55 8.79 -19.28
C GLY A 42 17.68 8.37 -18.11
N PHE A 43 16.93 7.30 -18.28
CA PHE A 43 16.14 6.72 -17.20
C PHE A 43 17.03 6.17 -16.08
N TYR A 44 18.12 5.46 -16.43
CA TYR A 44 19.15 5.04 -15.46
C TYR A 44 19.69 6.23 -14.67
N VAL A 45 20.18 7.29 -15.33
CA VAL A 45 20.80 8.44 -14.66
C VAL A 45 19.84 9.07 -13.65
N TYR A 46 18.57 9.24 -14.02
CA TYR A 46 17.55 9.75 -13.11
C TYR A 46 17.26 8.80 -11.95
N GLN A 47 17.14 7.49 -12.23
CA GLN A 47 16.82 6.46 -11.24
C GLN A 47 17.95 6.21 -10.23
N GLN A 48 19.21 6.52 -10.58
CA GLN A 48 20.34 6.43 -9.65
C GLN A 48 20.22 7.45 -8.49
N ALA A 49 19.73 8.64 -8.74
CA ALA A 49 19.53 9.66 -7.71
C ALA A 49 18.17 9.57 -7.01
N TYR A 50 17.18 8.92 -7.65
CA TYR A 50 15.82 8.79 -7.14
C TYR A 50 15.71 8.23 -5.72
N PRO A 51 16.48 7.20 -5.29
CA PRO A 51 16.38 6.67 -3.94
C PRO A 51 16.70 7.68 -2.84
N PHE A 52 17.62 8.61 -3.06
CA PHE A 52 17.94 9.67 -2.09
C PHE A 52 16.76 10.61 -1.91
N TYR A 53 16.17 11.07 -3.02
CA TYR A 53 14.90 11.79 -2.97
C TYR A 53 13.79 10.98 -2.28
N GLY A 54 13.69 9.68 -2.60
CA GLY A 54 12.71 8.77 -2.02
C GLY A 54 12.82 8.66 -0.50
N VAL A 55 14.04 8.63 0.04
CA VAL A 55 14.29 8.66 1.49
C VAL A 55 13.82 10.00 2.09
N ALA A 56 14.19 11.14 1.49
CA ALA A 56 13.75 12.45 1.93
C ALA A 56 12.21 12.57 1.95
N MET A 57 11.56 12.08 0.89
CA MET A 57 10.10 12.05 0.79
C MET A 57 9.46 11.16 1.85
N THR A 58 10.02 9.98 2.10
CA THR A 58 9.49 9.07 3.12
C THR A 58 9.60 9.66 4.52
N LEU A 59 10.72 10.36 4.82
CA LEU A 59 10.88 11.13 6.04
C LEU A 59 9.84 12.24 6.16
N ALA A 60 9.59 13.00 5.08
CA ALA A 60 8.73 14.17 5.06
C ALA A 60 7.22 13.88 4.96
N LEU A 61 6.83 12.69 4.50
CA LEU A 61 5.41 12.31 4.31
C LEU A 61 4.90 11.33 5.35
N THR A 62 5.73 10.38 5.78
CA THR A 62 5.29 9.25 6.61
C THR A 62 6.06 9.12 7.91
N GLY A 63 7.38 9.01 7.87
CA GLY A 63 8.18 8.70 9.05
C GLY A 63 8.04 9.75 10.15
N PHE A 64 8.54 10.93 9.90
CA PHE A 64 8.49 12.01 10.89
C PHE A 64 7.08 12.56 11.13
N PRO A 65 6.22 12.81 10.13
CA PRO A 65 4.87 13.29 10.38
C PRO A 65 4.03 12.35 11.25
N GLN A 66 4.10 11.04 11.06
CA GLN A 66 3.38 10.08 11.90
C GLN A 66 3.89 10.07 13.34
N PHE A 67 5.23 10.11 13.53
CA PHE A 67 5.82 10.25 14.85
C PHE A 67 5.37 11.57 15.52
N LEU A 68 5.49 12.69 14.81
CA LEU A 68 5.12 14.02 15.31
C LEU A 68 3.64 14.12 15.64
N SER A 69 2.79 13.55 14.80
CA SER A 69 1.34 13.51 15.05
C SER A 69 1.02 12.85 16.39
N LYS A 70 1.63 11.69 16.67
CA LYS A 70 1.48 11.00 17.96
C LYS A 70 2.07 11.82 19.11
N PHE A 71 3.30 12.31 18.95
CA PHE A 71 4.03 13.04 19.96
C PHE A 71 3.34 14.35 20.39
N LEU A 72 2.78 15.10 19.42
CA LEU A 72 2.03 16.34 19.69
C LEU A 72 0.63 16.03 20.27
N ALA A 73 -0.04 14.98 19.82
CA ALA A 73 -1.34 14.57 20.34
C ALA A 73 -1.31 14.10 21.80
N GLU A 74 -0.14 13.73 22.34
CA GLU A 74 0.06 13.43 23.78
C GLU A 74 -0.08 14.67 24.67
N SER A 75 -0.17 15.90 24.11
CA SER A 75 -0.24 17.14 24.87
C SER A 75 -1.69 17.56 25.13
N PRO A 76 -2.04 18.00 26.36
CA PRO A 76 -3.41 18.34 26.71
C PRO A 76 -3.88 19.69 26.14
N ASN A 77 -2.97 20.60 25.82
CA ASN A 77 -3.29 21.97 25.38
C ASN A 77 -2.31 22.48 24.32
N ASP A 78 -2.69 23.56 23.63
CA ASP A 78 -1.93 24.13 22.52
C ASP A 78 -0.59 24.70 22.94
N LEU A 79 -0.49 25.23 24.16
CA LEU A 79 0.77 25.75 24.70
C LEU A 79 1.83 24.64 24.85
N GLU A 80 1.43 23.47 25.33
CA GLU A 80 2.33 22.34 25.45
C GLU A 80 2.69 21.74 24.09
N LYS A 81 1.74 21.70 23.14
CA LYS A 81 2.05 21.33 21.76
C LYS A 81 3.09 22.23 21.15
N GLN A 82 2.95 23.56 21.35
CA GLN A 82 3.92 24.55 20.89
C GLN A 82 5.31 24.32 21.50
N LYS A 83 5.39 24.12 22.83
CA LYS A 83 6.66 23.80 23.51
C LYS A 83 7.30 22.53 22.97
N LYS A 84 6.52 21.46 22.75
CA LYS A 84 7.03 20.22 22.17
C LYS A 84 7.49 20.42 20.72
N ALA A 85 6.74 21.17 19.91
CA ALA A 85 7.12 21.50 18.53
C ALA A 85 8.43 22.31 18.49
N ALA A 86 8.58 23.31 19.37
CA ALA A 86 9.80 24.11 19.49
C ALA A 86 11.02 23.27 19.91
N LYS A 87 10.85 22.24 20.74
CA LYS A 87 11.93 21.33 21.14
C LYS A 87 12.32 20.33 20.04
N ILE A 88 11.35 19.79 19.29
CA ILE A 88 11.62 18.77 18.29
C ILE A 88 12.12 19.36 16.97
N PHE A 89 11.70 20.56 16.60
CA PHE A 89 12.04 21.19 15.32
C PHE A 89 13.56 21.33 15.11
N PRO A 90 14.37 21.80 16.08
CA PRO A 90 15.82 21.84 15.93
C PRO A 90 16.46 20.47 15.67
N LEU A 91 15.95 19.40 16.28
CA LEU A 91 16.45 18.05 16.05
C LEU A 91 16.17 17.58 14.61
N LEU A 92 14.97 17.90 14.08
CA LEU A 92 14.64 17.65 12.67
C LEU A 92 15.54 18.44 11.73
N VAL A 93 15.79 19.72 12.03
CA VAL A 93 16.67 20.57 11.23
C VAL A 93 18.07 19.98 11.18
N ILE A 94 18.66 19.66 12.32
CA ILE A 94 20.03 19.13 12.37
C ILE A 94 20.13 17.81 11.61
N LEU A 95 19.24 16.86 11.89
CA LEU A 95 19.28 15.56 11.24
C LEU A 95 19.15 15.70 9.72
N SER A 96 18.23 16.50 9.24
CA SER A 96 18.01 16.72 7.81
C SER A 96 19.15 17.49 7.15
N PHE A 97 19.70 18.49 7.83
CA PHE A 97 20.88 19.22 7.35
C PHE A 97 22.13 18.36 7.33
N MET A 98 22.35 17.49 8.31
CA MET A 98 23.43 16.52 8.29
C MET A 98 23.30 15.57 7.11
N MET A 99 22.08 15.09 6.81
CA MET A 99 21.84 14.25 5.64
C MET A 99 22.05 15.01 4.32
N ALA A 100 21.56 16.26 4.23
CA ALA A 100 21.76 17.13 3.06
C ALA A 100 23.23 17.42 2.83
N LEU A 101 23.92 17.90 3.85
CA LEU A 101 25.35 18.25 3.77
C LEU A 101 26.21 17.02 3.52
N GLY A 102 25.93 15.91 4.21
CA GLY A 102 26.58 14.64 3.98
C GLY A 102 26.45 14.18 2.52
N LEU A 103 25.24 14.23 1.97
CA LEU A 103 25.01 13.85 0.57
C LEU A 103 25.68 14.85 -0.40
N LEU A 104 25.65 16.16 -0.12
CA LEU A 104 26.33 17.18 -0.92
C LEU A 104 27.86 16.96 -0.96
N LEU A 105 28.49 16.78 0.19
CA LEU A 105 29.94 16.61 0.29
C LEU A 105 30.40 15.26 -0.25
N LEU A 106 29.62 14.20 -0.01
CA LEU A 106 29.96 12.85 -0.44
C LEU A 106 29.51 12.53 -1.87
N SER A 107 28.75 13.42 -2.53
CA SER A 107 28.20 13.15 -3.87
C SER A 107 29.25 12.73 -4.91
N PRO A 108 30.48 13.30 -4.98
CA PRO A 108 31.52 12.83 -5.92
C PRO A 108 31.98 11.40 -5.60
N VAL A 109 32.15 11.08 -4.32
CA VAL A 109 32.54 9.75 -3.86
C VAL A 109 31.45 8.72 -4.13
N LEU A 110 30.21 9.06 -3.82
CA LEU A 110 29.05 8.20 -4.08
C LEU A 110 28.87 7.96 -5.59
N ALA A 111 28.98 9.00 -6.41
CA ALA A 111 28.91 8.89 -7.86
C ALA A 111 29.97 7.93 -8.41
N LYS A 112 31.20 8.01 -7.90
CA LYS A 112 32.28 7.08 -8.23
C LYS A 112 31.99 5.65 -7.80
N TRP A 113 31.48 5.45 -6.59
CA TRP A 113 31.05 4.13 -6.12
C TRP A 113 29.86 3.54 -6.89
N MET A 114 29.02 4.40 -7.46
CA MET A 114 27.94 4.01 -8.37
C MET A 114 28.42 3.70 -9.80
N GLY A 115 29.72 3.83 -10.06
CA GLY A 115 30.32 3.56 -11.37
C GLY A 115 30.14 4.67 -12.41
N ASN A 116 29.75 5.90 -12.00
CA ASN A 116 29.53 7.00 -12.95
C ASN A 116 29.70 8.37 -12.27
N GLU A 117 30.87 8.97 -12.42
CA GLU A 117 31.24 10.25 -11.80
C GLU A 117 30.33 11.41 -12.24
N ARG A 118 29.74 11.35 -13.45
CA ARG A 118 28.83 12.37 -13.98
C ARG A 118 27.50 12.45 -13.20
N LEU A 119 27.19 11.47 -12.32
CA LEU A 119 26.04 11.50 -11.43
C LEU A 119 26.16 12.54 -10.31
N THR A 120 27.34 13.08 -10.04
CA THR A 120 27.61 14.03 -8.95
C THR A 120 26.60 15.17 -8.91
N GLY A 121 26.36 15.84 -10.06
CA GLY A 121 25.42 16.96 -10.13
C GLY A 121 23.97 16.56 -9.84
N VAL A 122 23.56 15.37 -10.29
CA VAL A 122 22.20 14.86 -10.03
C VAL A 122 22.01 14.54 -8.54
N LEU A 123 23.04 13.95 -7.89
CA LEU A 123 23.06 13.68 -6.46
C LEU A 123 23.03 14.97 -5.63
N MET A 124 23.79 16.00 -6.02
CA MET A 124 23.77 17.31 -5.37
C MET A 124 22.37 17.95 -5.39
N VAL A 125 21.69 17.90 -6.53
CA VAL A 125 20.30 18.42 -6.63
C VAL A 125 19.36 17.61 -5.74
N SER A 126 19.49 16.27 -5.70
CA SER A 126 18.67 15.44 -4.83
C SER A 126 18.91 15.72 -3.35
N ALA A 127 20.14 16.09 -2.95
CA ALA A 127 20.48 16.48 -1.58
C ALA A 127 19.70 17.72 -1.12
N CYS A 128 19.41 18.65 -2.03
CA CYS A 128 18.64 19.87 -1.69
C CYS A 128 17.23 19.56 -1.17
N THR A 129 16.66 18.40 -1.50
CA THR A 129 15.35 18.01 -0.99
C THR A 129 15.33 17.81 0.53
N PHE A 130 16.46 17.39 1.12
CA PHE A 130 16.55 17.18 2.57
C PHE A 130 16.41 18.50 3.37
N PHE A 131 16.77 19.66 2.81
CA PHE A 131 16.57 20.94 3.48
C PHE A 131 15.08 21.26 3.72
N LEU A 132 14.17 20.67 2.95
CA LEU A 132 12.74 20.88 3.09
C LEU A 132 12.09 19.92 4.10
N VAL A 133 12.75 18.79 4.40
CA VAL A 133 12.21 17.73 5.28
C VAL A 133 11.75 18.27 6.65
N PRO A 134 12.51 19.11 7.39
CA PRO A 134 12.09 19.57 8.71
C PRO A 134 10.77 20.33 8.68
N LEU A 135 10.65 21.26 7.73
CA LEU A 135 9.48 22.11 7.58
C LEU A 135 8.26 21.30 7.13
N LEU A 136 8.42 20.46 6.12
CA LEU A 136 7.33 19.59 5.65
C LEU A 136 6.87 18.64 6.75
N SER A 137 7.79 18.07 7.51
CA SER A 137 7.49 17.12 8.58
C SER A 137 6.73 17.77 9.73
N ILE A 138 7.19 18.93 10.22
CA ILE A 138 6.56 19.59 11.37
C ILE A 138 5.15 20.06 11.05
N TYR A 139 4.93 20.68 9.86
CA TYR A 139 3.60 21.09 9.43
C TYR A 139 2.66 19.90 9.25
N ARG A 140 3.08 18.87 8.51
CA ARG A 140 2.26 17.68 8.27
C ARG A 140 1.94 16.94 9.56
N GLY A 141 2.93 16.79 10.46
CA GLY A 141 2.74 16.17 11.76
C GLY A 141 1.77 16.95 12.63
N ALA A 142 1.87 18.28 12.66
CA ALA A 142 0.96 19.15 13.39
C ALA A 142 -0.48 19.07 12.84
N TYR A 143 -0.67 19.13 11.53
CA TYR A 143 -2.00 18.95 10.93
C TYR A 143 -2.60 17.58 11.25
N GLN A 144 -1.79 16.52 11.21
CA GLN A 144 -2.24 15.18 11.55
C GLN A 144 -2.60 15.05 13.03
N SER A 145 -1.90 15.74 13.95
CA SER A 145 -2.22 15.75 15.38
C SER A 145 -3.57 16.41 15.69
N GLU A 146 -3.97 17.41 14.87
CA GLU A 146 -5.26 18.10 14.97
C GLU A 146 -6.39 17.42 14.14
N LEU A 147 -6.11 16.26 13.56
CA LEU A 147 -7.01 15.56 12.62
C LEU A 147 -7.39 16.39 11.38
N ALA A 148 -6.63 17.44 11.07
CA ALA A 148 -6.79 18.37 9.95
C ALA A 148 -6.06 17.87 8.70
N MET A 149 -6.37 16.64 8.25
CA MET A 149 -5.63 15.90 7.23
C MET A 149 -5.71 16.53 5.82
N LEU A 150 -6.66 17.45 5.59
CA LEU A 150 -6.89 18.04 4.27
C LEU A 150 -5.66 18.81 3.77
N ALA A 151 -5.06 19.65 4.63
CA ALA A 151 -3.89 20.44 4.28
C ALA A 151 -2.70 19.55 3.87
N SER A 152 -2.45 18.48 4.66
CA SER A 152 -1.43 17.48 4.34
C SER A 152 -1.70 16.78 3.02
N GLY A 153 -2.93 16.33 2.77
CA GLY A 153 -3.30 15.64 1.53
C GLY A 153 -3.18 16.54 0.29
N VAL A 154 -3.70 17.77 0.37
CA VAL A 154 -3.60 18.76 -0.72
C VAL A 154 -2.14 19.12 -1.02
N SER A 155 -1.33 19.37 0.02
CA SER A 155 0.10 19.66 -0.15
C SER A 155 0.84 18.54 -0.90
N GLN A 156 0.52 17.28 -0.59
CA GLN A 156 1.12 16.11 -1.22
C GLN A 156 0.74 15.98 -2.71
N ILE A 157 -0.51 16.25 -3.06
CA ILE A 157 -0.98 16.20 -4.46
C ILE A 157 -0.27 17.26 -5.29
N TYR A 158 -0.25 18.52 -4.84
CA TYR A 158 0.40 19.59 -5.57
C TYR A 158 1.91 19.41 -5.68
N GLU A 159 2.56 18.91 -4.62
CA GLU A 159 3.98 18.54 -4.66
C GLU A 159 4.27 17.58 -5.82
N GLN A 160 3.46 16.53 -5.95
CA GLN A 160 3.64 15.55 -7.03
C GLN A 160 3.28 16.10 -8.41
N LEU A 161 2.23 16.90 -8.53
CA LEU A 161 1.85 17.52 -9.79
C LEU A 161 2.96 18.43 -10.35
N ILE A 162 3.49 19.32 -9.51
CA ILE A 162 4.58 20.23 -9.90
C ILE A 162 5.85 19.45 -10.25
N ARG A 163 6.19 18.46 -9.43
CA ARG A 163 7.33 17.58 -9.71
C ARG A 163 7.21 16.88 -11.05
N VAL A 164 6.06 16.26 -11.33
CA VAL A 164 5.82 15.56 -12.59
C VAL A 164 5.87 16.54 -13.77
N LEU A 165 5.30 17.73 -13.63
CA LEU A 165 5.36 18.77 -14.66
C LEU A 165 6.82 19.12 -15.01
N ILE A 166 7.67 19.38 -14.01
CA ILE A 166 9.08 19.73 -14.23
C ILE A 166 9.84 18.56 -14.86
N ILE A 167 9.59 17.32 -14.43
CA ILE A 167 10.21 16.12 -15.03
C ILE A 167 9.86 16.02 -16.52
N ILE A 168 8.60 16.23 -16.89
CA ILE A 168 8.19 16.17 -18.30
C ILE A 168 8.77 17.33 -19.10
N LEU A 169 8.83 18.55 -18.52
CA LEU A 169 9.47 19.70 -19.18
C LEU A 169 10.96 19.45 -19.41
N ALA A 170 11.68 18.86 -18.45
CA ALA A 170 13.07 18.47 -18.61
C ALA A 170 13.25 17.44 -19.73
N ALA A 171 12.36 16.43 -19.81
CA ALA A 171 12.38 15.42 -20.87
C ALA A 171 12.11 16.01 -22.25
N LEU A 172 11.19 16.99 -22.34
CA LEU A 172 10.96 17.75 -23.58
C LEU A 172 12.18 18.58 -23.96
N GLY A 173 12.86 19.22 -23.01
CA GLY A 173 14.12 19.91 -23.25
C GLY A 173 15.20 19.00 -23.84
N PHE A 174 15.30 17.75 -23.35
CA PHE A 174 16.17 16.73 -23.93
C PHE A 174 15.78 16.41 -25.39
N SER A 175 14.49 16.18 -25.66
CA SER A 175 14.03 15.81 -27.01
C SER A 175 14.27 16.91 -28.05
N HIS A 176 14.37 18.18 -27.63
CA HIS A 176 14.72 19.32 -28.48
C HIS A 176 16.22 19.63 -28.52
N GLY A 177 17.06 18.81 -27.83
CA GLY A 177 18.51 18.98 -27.86
C GLY A 177 19.05 20.09 -26.94
N TYR A 178 18.23 20.69 -26.08
CA TYR A 178 18.69 21.74 -25.15
C TYR A 178 19.54 21.21 -24.00
N PHE A 179 19.33 19.94 -23.61
CA PHE A 179 20.00 19.30 -22.47
C PHE A 179 20.62 17.98 -22.87
N ASP A 180 21.77 17.64 -22.28
CA ASP A 180 22.28 16.29 -22.29
C ASP A 180 21.52 15.40 -21.28
N VAL A 181 21.82 14.11 -21.26
CA VAL A 181 21.17 13.11 -20.37
C VAL A 181 21.30 13.48 -18.89
N TYR A 182 22.47 13.95 -18.47
CA TYR A 182 22.77 14.29 -17.08
C TYR A 182 22.13 15.62 -16.67
N GLN A 183 22.18 16.62 -17.53
CA GLN A 183 21.48 17.89 -17.32
C GLN A 183 19.98 17.68 -17.22
N THR A 184 19.43 16.82 -18.08
CA THR A 184 18.00 16.45 -18.02
C THR A 184 17.62 15.83 -16.68
N ALA A 185 18.44 14.91 -16.16
CA ALA A 185 18.22 14.32 -14.86
C ALA A 185 18.35 15.34 -13.70
N GLN A 186 19.30 16.28 -13.80
CA GLN A 186 19.43 17.38 -12.84
C GLN A 186 18.19 18.26 -12.82
N TRP A 187 17.73 18.74 -13.99
CA TRP A 187 16.49 19.53 -14.11
C TRP A 187 15.27 18.75 -13.64
N ALA A 188 15.15 17.47 -13.98
CA ALA A 188 14.07 16.62 -13.50
C ALA A 188 14.07 16.51 -11.96
N MET A 189 15.25 16.41 -11.33
CA MET A 189 15.38 16.37 -9.87
C MET A 189 15.04 17.71 -9.19
N THR A 190 15.25 18.87 -9.85
CA THR A 190 14.79 20.17 -9.30
C THR A 190 13.29 20.20 -9.05
N GLY A 191 12.53 19.41 -9.83
CA GLY A 191 11.09 19.25 -9.61
C GLY A 191 10.72 18.80 -8.20
N SER A 192 11.59 18.04 -7.56
CA SER A 192 11.40 17.61 -6.17
C SER A 192 11.56 18.75 -5.17
N VAL A 193 12.51 19.64 -5.41
CA VAL A 193 12.75 20.83 -4.59
C VAL A 193 11.61 21.85 -4.76
N VAL A 194 11.29 22.18 -6.01
CA VAL A 194 10.21 23.14 -6.34
C VAL A 194 8.86 22.61 -5.84
N GLY A 195 8.56 21.32 -6.06
CA GLY A 195 7.35 20.69 -5.54
C GLY A 195 7.25 20.79 -4.02
N GLY A 196 8.35 20.53 -3.31
CA GLY A 196 8.41 20.67 -1.84
C GLY A 196 8.20 22.11 -1.37
N ILE A 197 8.73 23.11 -2.08
CA ILE A 197 8.49 24.54 -1.79
C ILE A 197 7.00 24.88 -1.96
N ILE A 198 6.39 24.45 -3.05
CA ILE A 198 4.93 24.65 -3.28
C ILE A 198 4.11 23.97 -2.20
N ALA A 199 4.48 22.74 -1.80
CA ALA A 199 3.83 22.06 -0.68
C ALA A 199 3.92 22.87 0.63
N LEU A 200 5.06 23.47 0.92
CA LEU A 200 5.24 24.37 2.09
C LEU A 200 4.36 25.61 2.00
N CYS A 201 4.27 26.24 0.83
CA CYS A 201 3.40 27.40 0.62
C CYS A 201 1.93 27.03 0.90
N ILE A 202 1.48 25.88 0.43
CA ILE A 202 0.13 25.37 0.69
C ILE A 202 -0.08 25.13 2.19
N LEU A 203 0.83 24.42 2.86
CA LEU A 203 0.74 24.16 4.30
C LEU A 203 0.69 25.48 5.11
N LYS A 204 1.52 26.46 4.78
CA LYS A 204 1.48 27.79 5.41
C LYS A 204 0.17 28.55 5.17
N LYS A 205 -0.43 28.41 3.99
CA LYS A 205 -1.73 29.03 3.69
C LYS A 205 -2.84 28.54 4.64
N TYR A 206 -2.84 27.25 4.96
CA TYR A 206 -3.82 26.68 5.90
C TYR A 206 -3.47 26.94 7.37
N GLN A 207 -2.23 27.32 7.71
CA GLN A 207 -1.75 27.48 9.09
C GLN A 207 -2.59 28.46 9.91
N LYS A 208 -2.90 29.64 9.38
CA LYS A 208 -3.67 30.67 10.10
C LYS A 208 -5.04 30.20 10.59
N GLN A 209 -5.66 29.27 9.87
CA GLN A 209 -7.00 28.77 10.18
C GLN A 209 -7.02 27.54 11.10
N GLN A 210 -5.96 26.71 11.07
CA GLN A 210 -6.00 25.37 11.67
C GLN A 210 -4.86 25.11 12.66
N LEU A 211 -3.76 25.87 12.61
CA LEU A 211 -2.56 25.70 13.45
C LEU A 211 -2.05 27.04 13.99
N SER A 212 -2.95 27.85 14.55
CA SER A 212 -2.59 29.16 15.12
C SER A 212 -1.53 29.07 16.23
N TRP A 213 -1.49 27.94 16.93
CA TRP A 213 -0.53 27.65 17.99
C TRP A 213 0.88 27.30 17.47
N LEU A 214 1.04 26.92 16.20
CA LEU A 214 2.32 26.44 15.66
C LEU A 214 3.23 27.62 15.29
N HIS A 215 4.11 27.98 16.20
CA HIS A 215 5.17 28.97 16.00
C HIS A 215 6.52 28.33 16.35
N PHE A 216 7.50 28.48 15.50
CA PHE A 216 8.87 28.06 15.76
C PHE A 216 9.85 29.03 15.09
N ALA A 217 10.97 29.26 15.75
CA ALA A 217 12.09 30.01 15.23
C ALA A 217 13.17 29.04 14.71
N TRP A 218 13.99 29.50 13.79
CA TRP A 218 15.17 28.75 13.38
C TRP A 218 16.12 28.60 14.58
N PRO A 219 16.65 27.39 14.81
CA PRO A 219 17.49 27.14 15.97
C PRO A 219 18.84 27.88 15.88
N THR A 220 19.26 28.46 16.95
CA THR A 220 20.63 28.99 17.08
C THR A 220 21.60 27.86 17.41
N VAL A 221 22.90 28.05 17.08
CA VAL A 221 23.93 27.05 17.35
C VAL A 221 24.01 26.69 18.84
N ALA A 222 23.78 27.69 19.74
CA ALA A 222 23.75 27.46 21.16
C ALA A 222 22.60 26.54 21.59
N GLN A 223 21.39 26.80 21.11
CA GLN A 223 20.22 25.92 21.34
C GLN A 223 20.43 24.51 20.85
N ILE A 224 21.07 24.36 19.71
CA ILE A 224 21.43 23.05 19.14
C ILE A 224 22.32 22.27 20.11
N LYS A 225 23.41 22.90 20.58
CA LYS A 225 24.38 22.25 21.47
C LYS A 225 23.75 21.86 22.82
N GLU A 226 22.87 22.69 23.35
CA GLU A 226 22.12 22.41 24.56
C GLU A 226 21.16 21.24 24.40
N LEU A 227 20.40 21.18 23.28
CA LEU A 227 19.44 20.12 23.01
C LEU A 227 20.11 18.74 22.90
N PHE A 228 21.27 18.63 22.27
CA PHE A 228 22.01 17.35 22.23
C PHE A 228 22.45 16.87 23.62
N ARG A 229 22.63 17.79 24.54
CA ARG A 229 23.04 17.49 25.91
C ARG A 229 21.85 17.11 26.79
N THR A 230 20.72 17.81 26.64
CA THR A 230 19.55 17.71 27.54
C THR A 230 18.47 16.76 27.00
N GLU A 231 18.24 16.68 25.69
CA GLU A 231 17.11 15.99 25.08
C GLU A 231 17.50 14.68 24.34
N ARG A 232 18.50 13.96 24.88
CA ARG A 232 18.94 12.64 24.28
C ARG A 232 17.79 11.64 24.15
N TYR A 233 16.86 11.64 25.10
CA TYR A 233 15.69 10.79 25.05
C TYR A 233 14.78 11.11 23.86
N LEU A 234 14.54 12.40 23.59
CA LEU A 234 13.71 12.84 22.48
C LEU A 234 14.35 12.50 21.12
N LEU A 235 15.67 12.69 21.01
CA LEU A 235 16.43 12.27 19.83
C LEU A 235 16.33 10.77 19.61
N SER A 236 16.49 9.95 20.65
CA SER A 236 16.34 8.50 20.57
C SER A 236 14.93 8.09 20.12
N ARG A 237 13.88 8.71 20.66
CA ARG A 237 12.50 8.48 20.21
C ARG A 237 12.30 8.85 18.73
N LEU A 238 12.82 9.99 18.29
CA LEU A 238 12.72 10.44 16.90
C LEU A 238 13.40 9.45 15.95
N LEU A 239 14.61 9.00 16.28
CA LEU A 239 15.38 8.05 15.45
C LEU A 239 14.77 6.64 15.45
N ILE A 240 14.31 6.18 16.61
CA ILE A 240 13.73 4.83 16.70
C ILE A 240 12.31 4.82 16.13
N GLU A 241 11.40 5.64 16.63
CA GLU A 241 9.99 5.60 16.17
C GLU A 241 9.85 6.17 14.75
N GLY A 242 10.38 7.37 14.48
CA GLY A 242 10.30 8.00 13.16
C GLY A 242 11.18 7.33 12.12
N GLY A 243 12.40 6.91 12.49
CA GLY A 243 13.32 6.20 11.61
C GLY A 243 12.80 4.82 11.23
N LEU A 244 12.26 4.05 12.17
CA LEU A 244 11.65 2.75 11.87
C LEU A 244 10.45 2.86 10.93
N LEU A 245 9.56 3.84 11.16
CA LEU A 245 8.43 4.08 10.26
C LEU A 245 8.91 4.43 8.85
N THR A 246 9.98 5.20 8.73
CA THR A 246 10.61 5.52 7.44
C THR A 246 11.15 4.27 6.74
N LEU A 247 11.90 3.42 7.46
CA LEU A 247 12.43 2.18 6.91
C LEU A 247 11.33 1.22 6.45
N TYR A 248 10.23 1.12 7.19
CA TYR A 248 9.11 0.26 6.82
C TYR A 248 8.42 0.72 5.55
N THR A 249 8.08 2.00 5.50
CA THR A 249 7.35 2.56 4.37
C THR A 249 8.23 2.72 3.14
N GLY A 250 9.53 2.88 3.35
CA GLY A 250 10.56 3.07 2.34
C GLY A 250 11.38 1.82 1.99
N LEU A 251 11.01 0.60 2.43
CA LEU A 251 11.83 -0.59 2.23
C LEU A 251 12.27 -0.80 0.77
N LEU A 252 11.35 -0.68 -0.19
CA LEU A 252 11.69 -0.78 -1.62
C LEU A 252 12.60 0.36 -2.09
N ILE A 253 12.49 1.55 -1.50
CA ILE A 253 13.36 2.69 -1.81
C ILE A 253 14.79 2.40 -1.30
N VAL A 254 14.93 1.80 -0.12
CA VAL A 254 16.23 1.35 0.41
C VAL A 254 16.82 0.23 -0.47
N PHE A 255 15.98 -0.69 -0.97
CA PHE A 255 16.44 -1.70 -1.93
C PHE A 255 16.91 -1.08 -3.24
N GLN A 256 16.20 -0.06 -3.76
CA GLN A 256 16.64 0.70 -4.93
C GLN A 256 17.98 1.41 -4.67
N LEU A 257 18.20 1.92 -3.45
CA LEU A 257 19.46 2.52 -3.07
C LEU A 257 20.60 1.50 -3.13
N VAL A 258 20.39 0.27 -2.62
CA VAL A 258 21.36 -0.82 -2.76
C VAL A 258 21.62 -1.14 -4.24
N ASP A 259 20.55 -1.24 -5.04
CA ASP A 259 20.66 -1.52 -6.49
C ASP A 259 21.43 -0.42 -7.24
N SER A 260 21.37 0.84 -6.77
CA SER A 260 22.11 1.95 -7.35
C SER A 260 23.64 1.78 -7.25
N PHE A 261 24.12 1.08 -6.21
CA PHE A 261 25.56 0.79 -6.05
C PHE A 261 25.98 -0.56 -6.63
N THR A 262 25.06 -1.52 -6.73
CA THR A 262 25.44 -2.92 -6.98
C THR A 262 25.16 -3.39 -8.40
N VAL A 263 24.05 -2.96 -9.03
CA VAL A 263 23.60 -3.60 -10.28
C VAL A 263 24.48 -3.21 -11.46
N ALA A 264 24.70 -1.92 -11.72
CA ALA A 264 25.55 -1.49 -12.85
C ALA A 264 26.99 -1.98 -12.69
N ASN A 265 27.54 -1.90 -11.48
CA ASN A 265 28.88 -2.40 -11.17
C ASN A 265 28.99 -3.92 -11.30
N GLY A 266 27.98 -4.67 -10.86
CA GLY A 266 27.93 -6.13 -11.00
C GLY A 266 27.85 -6.56 -12.46
N LEU A 267 27.07 -5.86 -13.29
CA LEU A 267 26.99 -6.09 -14.74
C LEU A 267 28.33 -5.79 -15.44
N HIS A 268 28.98 -4.71 -15.04
CA HIS A 268 30.31 -4.37 -15.57
C HIS A 268 31.33 -5.44 -15.19
N GLN A 269 31.34 -5.89 -13.92
CA GLN A 269 32.22 -6.97 -13.48
C GLN A 269 31.95 -8.30 -14.19
N ALA A 270 30.70 -8.53 -14.64
CA ALA A 270 30.34 -9.69 -15.47
C ALA A 270 30.82 -9.60 -16.92
N GLY A 271 31.56 -8.53 -17.30
CA GLY A 271 32.21 -8.37 -18.62
C GLY A 271 31.49 -7.44 -19.60
N LEU A 272 30.38 -6.77 -19.18
CA LEU A 272 29.73 -5.77 -20.03
C LEU A 272 30.50 -4.45 -20.03
N SER A 273 30.44 -3.68 -21.14
CA SER A 273 30.89 -2.30 -21.10
C SER A 273 30.10 -1.50 -20.05
N MET A 274 30.69 -0.46 -19.45
CA MET A 274 29.99 0.34 -18.46
C MET A 274 28.71 0.98 -19.04
N LEU A 275 28.75 1.39 -20.31
CA LEU A 275 27.58 1.97 -20.99
C LEU A 275 26.45 0.94 -21.15
N ASP A 276 26.77 -0.28 -21.55
CA ASP A 276 25.80 -1.37 -21.70
C ASP A 276 25.22 -1.77 -20.34
N ALA A 277 26.06 -1.81 -19.29
CA ALA A 277 25.64 -2.07 -17.93
C ALA A 277 24.65 -1.01 -17.42
N GLN A 278 24.88 0.26 -17.71
CA GLN A 278 24.01 1.38 -17.37
C GLN A 278 22.67 1.30 -18.13
N ASN A 279 22.70 1.01 -19.43
CA ASN A 279 21.48 0.81 -20.22
C ASN A 279 20.66 -0.37 -19.68
N LEU A 280 21.30 -1.50 -19.40
CA LEU A 280 20.64 -2.70 -18.88
C LEU A 280 20.07 -2.47 -17.48
N LYS A 281 20.75 -1.66 -16.64
CA LYS A 281 20.19 -1.21 -15.35
C LYS A 281 18.97 -0.31 -15.56
N GLY A 282 18.97 0.57 -16.57
CA GLY A 282 17.80 1.36 -16.95
C GLY A 282 16.59 0.50 -17.34
N ILE A 283 16.83 -0.59 -18.08
CA ILE A 283 15.80 -1.60 -18.42
C ILE A 283 15.28 -2.28 -17.15
N TYR A 284 16.15 -2.68 -16.23
CA TYR A 284 15.76 -3.25 -14.94
C TYR A 284 14.86 -2.29 -14.14
N ASP A 285 15.18 -0.99 -14.15
CA ASP A 285 14.43 0.03 -13.40
C ASP A 285 13.01 0.26 -13.95
N ARG A 286 12.69 -0.18 -15.18
CA ARG A 286 11.31 -0.21 -15.72
C ARG A 286 10.36 -1.05 -14.84
N GLY A 287 10.88 -1.95 -14.02
CA GLY A 287 10.08 -2.74 -13.07
C GLY A 287 9.45 -1.91 -11.94
N GLN A 288 10.05 -0.78 -11.59
CA GLN A 288 9.59 0.05 -10.47
C GLN A 288 8.16 0.60 -10.63
N PRO A 289 7.76 1.21 -11.76
CA PRO A 289 6.39 1.64 -11.97
C PRO A 289 5.38 0.48 -11.91
N PHE A 290 5.72 -0.70 -12.40
CA PHE A 290 4.83 -1.87 -12.33
C PHE A 290 4.55 -2.28 -10.89
N VAL A 291 5.58 -2.39 -10.07
CA VAL A 291 5.45 -2.74 -8.65
C VAL A 291 4.68 -1.65 -7.89
N GLN A 292 5.00 -0.38 -8.13
CA GLN A 292 4.29 0.73 -7.47
C GLN A 292 2.79 0.75 -7.78
N LEU A 293 2.40 0.51 -9.03
CA LEU A 293 0.99 0.39 -9.43
C LEU A 293 0.33 -0.84 -8.78
N GLY A 294 1.00 -1.97 -8.76
CA GLY A 294 0.50 -3.19 -8.12
C GLY A 294 0.23 -3.01 -6.61
N LEU A 295 1.08 -2.23 -5.93
CA LEU A 295 0.93 -1.96 -4.49
C LEU A 295 -0.18 -0.96 -4.14
N VAL A 296 -0.76 -0.27 -5.11
CA VAL A 296 -1.82 0.71 -4.88
C VAL A 296 -3.02 0.10 -4.16
N VAL A 297 -3.46 -1.09 -4.58
CA VAL A 297 -4.61 -1.79 -3.98
C VAL A 297 -4.33 -2.18 -2.53
N SER A 298 -3.15 -2.71 -2.24
CA SER A 298 -2.78 -3.10 -0.88
C SER A 298 -2.70 -1.89 0.05
N THR A 299 -2.17 -0.77 -0.43
CA THR A 299 -2.12 0.49 0.32
C THR A 299 -3.51 1.02 0.65
N ALA A 300 -4.45 0.98 -0.31
CA ALA A 300 -5.83 1.42 -0.09
C ALA A 300 -6.56 0.54 0.94
N LEU A 301 -6.36 -0.77 0.88
CA LEU A 301 -6.93 -1.68 1.87
C LEU A 301 -6.31 -1.48 3.27
N SER A 302 -4.99 -1.32 3.36
CA SER A 302 -4.30 -1.03 4.62
C SER A 302 -4.90 0.18 5.33
N ALA A 303 -5.13 1.25 4.59
CA ALA A 303 -5.72 2.46 5.13
C ALA A 303 -7.15 2.29 5.66
N SER A 304 -7.92 1.34 5.10
CA SER A 304 -9.27 1.02 5.58
C SER A 304 -9.25 0.10 6.80
N PHE A 305 -8.31 -0.83 6.86
CA PHE A 305 -8.26 -1.84 7.92
C PHE A 305 -7.52 -1.39 9.16
N LEU A 306 -6.42 -0.64 9.04
CA LEU A 306 -5.57 -0.24 10.16
C LEU A 306 -6.34 0.54 11.25
N PRO A 307 -7.20 1.54 10.95
CA PRO A 307 -7.98 2.22 11.99
C PRO A 307 -8.93 1.28 12.75
N ASN A 308 -9.53 0.31 12.04
CA ASN A 308 -10.43 -0.66 12.65
C ASN A 308 -9.66 -1.64 13.55
N LEU A 309 -8.50 -2.12 13.13
CA LEU A 309 -7.64 -3.00 13.92
C LEU A 309 -7.19 -2.30 15.21
N THR A 310 -6.71 -1.06 15.10
CA THR A 310 -6.30 -0.24 16.25
C THR A 310 -7.48 -0.01 17.21
N ARG A 311 -8.68 0.29 16.68
CA ARG A 311 -9.87 0.46 17.51
C ARG A 311 -10.26 -0.81 18.25
N TYR A 312 -10.22 -1.98 17.60
CA TYR A 312 -10.52 -3.24 18.29
C TYR A 312 -9.48 -3.56 19.36
N GLN A 313 -8.21 -3.26 19.11
CA GLN A 313 -7.15 -3.41 20.10
C GLN A 313 -7.37 -2.51 21.32
N MET A 314 -7.69 -1.21 21.10
CA MET A 314 -7.98 -0.26 22.19
C MET A 314 -9.23 -0.63 22.99
N GLN A 315 -10.21 -1.32 22.40
CA GLN A 315 -11.42 -1.80 23.05
C GLN A 315 -11.27 -3.21 23.65
N GLU A 316 -10.05 -3.76 23.66
CA GLU A 316 -9.74 -5.12 24.14
C GLU A 316 -10.60 -6.22 23.50
N LYS A 317 -11.10 -5.97 22.28
CA LYS A 317 -11.92 -6.91 21.52
C LYS A 317 -11.04 -7.87 20.71
N GLU A 318 -10.31 -8.74 21.37
CA GLU A 318 -9.35 -9.66 20.74
C GLU A 318 -9.95 -10.51 19.63
N PHE A 319 -11.15 -11.06 19.84
CA PHE A 319 -11.83 -11.87 18.82
C PHE A 319 -12.14 -11.06 17.54
N SER A 320 -12.59 -9.82 17.68
CA SER A 320 -12.86 -8.93 16.55
C SER A 320 -11.58 -8.51 15.84
N HIS A 321 -10.52 -8.24 16.59
CA HIS A 321 -9.19 -7.95 16.06
C HIS A 321 -8.64 -9.14 15.26
N LEU A 322 -8.64 -10.35 15.82
CA LEU A 322 -8.19 -11.58 15.16
C LEU A 322 -8.97 -11.85 13.86
N ARG A 323 -10.29 -11.73 13.92
CA ARG A 323 -11.16 -11.94 12.75
C ARG A 323 -10.88 -10.92 11.64
N SER A 324 -10.75 -9.64 12.00
CA SER A 324 -10.46 -8.57 11.03
C SER A 324 -9.07 -8.74 10.44
N SER A 325 -8.08 -9.15 11.24
CA SER A 325 -6.73 -9.45 10.76
C SER A 325 -6.71 -10.58 9.73
N LYS A 326 -7.41 -11.69 9.99
CA LYS A 326 -7.53 -12.80 9.03
C LYS A 326 -8.21 -12.38 7.74
N MET A 327 -9.31 -11.64 7.85
CA MET A 327 -10.07 -11.14 6.71
C MET A 327 -9.22 -10.20 5.85
N TYR A 328 -8.45 -9.32 6.48
CA TYR A 328 -7.53 -8.41 5.81
C TYR A 328 -6.44 -9.17 5.05
N LEU A 329 -5.76 -10.13 5.69
CA LEU A 329 -4.72 -10.95 5.06
C LEU A 329 -5.28 -11.79 3.89
N ARG A 330 -6.48 -12.37 4.01
CA ARG A 330 -7.13 -13.12 2.92
C ARG A 330 -7.42 -12.23 1.72
N LEU A 331 -7.96 -11.03 1.95
CA LEU A 331 -8.23 -10.07 0.86
C LEU A 331 -6.95 -9.64 0.16
N ILE A 332 -5.92 -9.29 0.92
CA ILE A 332 -4.62 -8.90 0.35
C ILE A 332 -3.98 -10.06 -0.41
N ALA A 333 -3.92 -11.26 0.17
CA ALA A 333 -3.38 -12.43 -0.49
C ALA A 333 -4.10 -12.73 -1.81
N THR A 334 -5.44 -12.60 -1.82
CA THR A 334 -6.25 -12.81 -3.02
C THR A 334 -5.96 -11.78 -4.11
N LEU A 335 -5.99 -10.49 -3.77
CA LEU A 335 -5.85 -9.42 -4.75
C LEU A 335 -4.41 -9.26 -5.23
N ALA A 336 -3.44 -9.36 -4.32
CA ALA A 336 -2.03 -9.22 -4.66
C ALA A 336 -1.53 -10.40 -5.50
N SER A 337 -1.94 -11.64 -5.21
CA SER A 337 -1.57 -12.79 -6.05
C SER A 337 -2.18 -12.73 -7.44
N ALA A 338 -3.47 -12.33 -7.55
CA ALA A 338 -4.11 -12.13 -8.85
C ALA A 338 -3.41 -11.04 -9.67
N ALA A 339 -3.09 -9.90 -9.05
CA ALA A 339 -2.36 -8.81 -9.71
C ALA A 339 -0.96 -9.23 -10.13
N THR A 340 -0.23 -9.96 -9.28
CA THR A 340 1.13 -10.44 -9.57
C THR A 340 1.14 -11.42 -10.74
N VAL A 341 0.33 -12.47 -10.68
CA VAL A 341 0.29 -13.51 -11.72
C VAL A 341 -0.25 -12.93 -13.03
N GLY A 342 -1.31 -12.11 -12.95
CA GLY A 342 -1.86 -11.45 -14.13
C GLY A 342 -0.83 -10.54 -14.82
N LEU A 343 -0.09 -9.74 -14.05
CA LEU A 343 0.97 -8.87 -14.59
C LEU A 343 2.09 -9.70 -15.23
N ILE A 344 2.59 -10.75 -14.56
CA ILE A 344 3.67 -11.60 -15.09
C ILE A 344 3.32 -12.16 -16.46
N LEU A 345 2.08 -12.62 -16.64
CA LEU A 345 1.65 -13.23 -17.90
C LEU A 345 1.57 -12.23 -19.07
N ILE A 346 1.15 -11.00 -18.82
CA ILE A 346 1.03 -9.95 -19.86
C ILE A 346 2.27 -9.06 -19.96
N LEU A 347 3.28 -9.27 -19.10
CA LEU A 347 4.40 -8.34 -18.92
C LEU A 347 5.22 -8.10 -20.19
N PRO A 348 5.55 -9.09 -21.04
CA PRO A 348 6.27 -8.83 -22.28
C PRO A 348 5.53 -7.86 -23.22
N LEU A 349 4.21 -8.02 -23.36
CA LEU A 349 3.37 -7.11 -24.15
C LEU A 349 3.22 -5.74 -23.48
N MET A 350 3.11 -5.71 -22.15
CA MET A 350 3.05 -4.46 -21.39
C MET A 350 4.35 -3.68 -21.51
N ASN A 351 5.50 -4.36 -21.48
CA ASN A 351 6.82 -3.77 -21.69
C ASN A 351 6.91 -3.14 -23.08
N LYS A 352 6.52 -3.90 -24.14
CA LYS A 352 6.43 -3.39 -25.52
C LYS A 352 5.50 -2.19 -25.64
N ALA A 353 4.32 -2.25 -25.03
CA ALA A 353 3.33 -1.17 -25.08
C ALA A 353 3.84 0.12 -24.41
N LEU A 354 4.51 0.02 -23.25
CA LEU A 354 4.94 1.16 -22.47
C LEU A 354 6.34 1.67 -22.87
N PHE A 355 7.29 0.76 -23.13
CA PHE A 355 8.71 1.06 -23.31
C PHE A 355 9.26 0.74 -24.71
N ARG A 356 8.39 0.37 -25.65
CA ARG A 356 8.66 0.11 -27.08
C ARG A 356 9.34 -1.21 -27.42
N ASP A 357 9.87 -1.94 -26.45
CA ASP A 357 10.56 -3.22 -26.63
C ASP A 357 10.16 -4.23 -25.55
N THR A 358 10.68 -5.46 -25.65
CA THR A 358 10.43 -6.54 -24.69
C THR A 358 11.68 -6.86 -23.85
N LEU A 359 12.73 -6.02 -23.93
CA LEU A 359 13.99 -6.27 -23.25
C LEU A 359 13.81 -6.36 -21.74
N GLY A 360 14.51 -7.28 -21.10
CA GLY A 360 14.46 -7.48 -19.66
C GLY A 360 13.14 -8.05 -19.11
N SER A 361 12.19 -8.46 -19.96
CA SER A 361 10.86 -8.94 -19.48
C SER A 361 10.97 -10.09 -18.49
N SER A 362 11.97 -10.97 -18.58
CA SER A 362 12.22 -12.04 -17.59
C SER A 362 12.55 -11.47 -16.21
N ALA A 363 13.47 -10.50 -16.14
CA ALA A 363 13.85 -9.84 -14.90
C ALA A 363 12.67 -9.07 -14.29
N LEU A 364 11.92 -8.36 -15.14
CA LEU A 364 10.72 -7.62 -14.72
C LEU A 364 9.63 -8.55 -14.19
N SER A 365 9.47 -9.76 -14.77
CA SER A 365 8.54 -10.78 -14.31
C SER A 365 8.92 -11.32 -12.93
N ILE A 366 10.20 -11.60 -12.70
CA ILE A 366 10.71 -11.98 -11.37
C ILE A 366 10.46 -10.82 -10.39
N PHE A 367 10.80 -9.60 -10.79
CA PHE A 367 10.60 -8.42 -9.94
C PHE A 367 9.12 -8.16 -9.58
N ALA A 368 8.17 -8.50 -10.48
CA ALA A 368 6.73 -8.36 -10.23
C ALA A 368 6.24 -9.19 -9.04
N ILE A 369 6.94 -10.28 -8.67
CA ILE A 369 6.65 -11.07 -7.46
C ILE A 369 6.71 -10.20 -6.20
N ALA A 370 7.50 -9.12 -6.22
CA ALA A 370 7.56 -8.14 -5.14
C ALA A 370 6.19 -7.52 -4.81
N ILE A 371 5.24 -7.46 -5.76
CA ILE A 371 3.88 -6.95 -5.51
C ILE A 371 3.19 -7.80 -4.43
N PHE A 372 3.22 -9.12 -4.60
CA PHE A 372 2.62 -10.03 -3.60
C PHE A 372 3.34 -9.95 -2.26
N MET A 373 4.68 -10.07 -2.28
CA MET A 373 5.47 -10.10 -1.05
C MET A 373 5.34 -8.80 -0.25
N MET A 374 5.49 -7.64 -0.89
CA MET A 374 5.35 -6.34 -0.23
C MET A 374 3.93 -6.10 0.28
N SER A 375 2.91 -6.50 -0.48
CA SER A 375 1.52 -6.41 -0.03
C SER A 375 1.28 -7.21 1.25
N MET A 376 1.80 -8.42 1.32
CA MET A 376 1.73 -9.26 2.52
C MET A 376 2.53 -8.68 3.68
N ILE A 377 3.78 -8.22 3.44
CA ILE A 377 4.63 -7.58 4.44
C ILE A 377 3.93 -6.37 5.06
N GLN A 378 3.39 -5.46 4.22
CA GLN A 378 2.65 -4.28 4.68
C GLN A 378 1.43 -4.65 5.52
N SER A 379 0.77 -5.75 5.19
CA SER A 379 -0.41 -6.23 5.91
C SER A 379 -0.08 -6.80 7.28
N TYR A 380 0.95 -7.64 7.38
CA TYR A 380 1.46 -8.12 8.66
C TYR A 380 1.97 -6.98 9.53
N GLN A 381 2.69 -6.04 8.93
CA GLN A 381 3.17 -4.83 9.60
C GLN A 381 2.01 -4.01 10.17
N ALA A 382 0.92 -3.79 9.42
CA ALA A 382 -0.24 -3.06 9.90
C ALA A 382 -0.90 -3.76 11.11
N ILE A 383 -0.93 -5.09 11.12
CA ILE A 383 -1.44 -5.88 12.25
C ILE A 383 -0.56 -5.70 13.49
N GLU A 384 0.77 -5.83 13.36
CA GLU A 384 1.70 -5.66 14.47
C GLU A 384 1.73 -4.19 14.96
N GLN A 385 1.66 -3.23 14.06
CA GLN A 385 1.56 -1.81 14.38
C GLN A 385 0.28 -1.49 15.19
N SER A 386 -0.85 -2.12 14.86
CA SER A 386 -2.10 -1.96 15.61
C SER A 386 -1.99 -2.39 17.08
N LYS A 387 -1.03 -3.28 17.38
CA LYS A 387 -0.70 -3.76 18.75
C LYS A 387 0.46 -3.00 19.40
N ASN A 388 0.99 -1.96 18.76
CA ASN A 388 2.23 -1.27 19.17
C ASN A 388 3.47 -2.20 19.26
N HIS A 389 3.49 -3.31 18.53
CA HIS A 389 4.62 -4.23 18.46
C HIS A 389 5.56 -3.87 17.30
N PHE A 390 6.56 -3.01 17.55
CA PHE A 390 7.48 -2.55 16.51
C PHE A 390 8.75 -3.43 16.36
N ARG A 391 9.12 -4.19 17.38
CA ARG A 391 10.36 -5.01 17.36
C ARG A 391 10.41 -6.05 16.24
N PRO A 392 9.36 -6.86 15.99
CA PRO A 392 9.39 -7.83 14.88
C PRO A 392 9.60 -7.16 13.53
N ALA A 393 8.97 -6.01 13.32
CA ALA A 393 9.10 -5.28 12.09
C ALA A 393 10.53 -4.73 11.88
N PHE A 394 11.20 -4.29 12.94
CA PHE A 394 12.60 -3.86 12.87
C PHE A 394 13.52 -4.97 12.36
N TYR A 395 13.49 -6.14 12.99
CA TYR A 395 14.34 -7.27 12.59
C TYR A 395 14.02 -7.79 11.18
N ALA A 396 12.74 -7.82 10.80
CA ALA A 396 12.32 -8.20 9.45
C ALA A 396 12.93 -7.26 8.39
N VAL A 397 12.84 -5.95 8.60
CA VAL A 397 13.29 -4.93 7.64
C VAL A 397 14.82 -4.85 7.60
N VAL A 398 15.48 -4.80 8.76
CA VAL A 398 16.95 -4.72 8.82
C VAL A 398 17.57 -5.99 8.22
N GLY A 399 17.06 -7.17 8.59
CA GLY A 399 17.54 -8.43 8.01
C GLY A 399 17.33 -8.51 6.50
N ALA A 400 16.21 -8.02 5.99
CA ALA A 400 15.97 -7.95 4.54
C ALA A 400 16.94 -6.99 3.84
N ILE A 401 17.24 -5.82 4.43
CA ILE A 401 18.20 -4.88 3.87
C ILE A 401 19.61 -5.49 3.84
N VAL A 402 20.04 -6.12 4.93
CA VAL A 402 21.35 -6.80 5.02
C VAL A 402 21.43 -7.92 3.97
N LEU A 403 20.38 -8.74 3.87
CA LEU A 403 20.35 -9.82 2.88
C LEU A 403 20.40 -9.27 1.43
N LYS A 404 19.65 -8.19 1.16
CA LYS A 404 19.71 -7.49 -0.14
C LYS A 404 21.11 -6.98 -0.46
N MET A 405 21.80 -6.35 0.51
CA MET A 405 23.19 -5.86 0.34
C MET A 405 24.17 -7.00 0.02
N ILE A 406 24.03 -8.13 0.72
CA ILE A 406 24.91 -9.28 0.50
C ILE A 406 24.65 -9.96 -0.86
N LEU A 407 23.38 -10.12 -1.24
CA LEU A 407 22.99 -10.91 -2.41
C LEU A 407 22.98 -10.12 -3.72
N SER A 408 22.76 -8.79 -3.69
CA SER A 408 22.51 -8.01 -4.91
C SER A 408 23.69 -8.07 -5.88
N TYR A 409 24.91 -7.81 -5.40
CA TYR A 409 26.12 -7.79 -6.24
C TYR A 409 26.44 -9.17 -6.83
N PRO A 410 26.62 -10.26 -6.03
CA PRO A 410 27.00 -11.56 -6.57
C PRO A 410 25.93 -12.14 -7.51
N LEU A 411 24.64 -12.05 -7.15
CA LEU A 411 23.58 -12.55 -8.02
C LEU A 411 23.51 -11.78 -9.34
N THR A 412 23.82 -10.49 -9.34
CA THR A 412 23.88 -9.70 -10.58
C THR A 412 25.04 -10.15 -11.48
N ILE A 413 26.20 -10.48 -10.94
CA ILE A 413 27.33 -11.01 -11.71
C ILE A 413 26.95 -12.32 -12.40
N PHE A 414 26.32 -13.27 -11.66
CA PHE A 414 26.02 -14.59 -12.20
C PHE A 414 24.78 -14.63 -13.09
N PHE A 415 23.75 -13.84 -12.80
CA PHE A 415 22.45 -13.91 -13.46
C PHE A 415 21.99 -12.60 -14.10
N SER A 416 22.92 -11.63 -14.27
CA SER A 416 22.60 -10.33 -14.86
C SER A 416 21.44 -9.64 -14.10
N ILE A 417 20.58 -8.88 -14.78
CA ILE A 417 19.42 -8.20 -14.19
C ILE A 417 18.38 -9.17 -13.57
N ASN A 418 18.35 -10.44 -14.02
CA ASN A 418 17.53 -11.47 -13.35
C ASN A 418 18.01 -11.69 -11.91
N GLY A 419 19.34 -11.68 -11.69
CA GLY A 419 19.95 -11.81 -10.36
C GLY A 419 19.60 -10.63 -9.44
N ALA A 420 19.57 -9.40 -9.98
CA ALA A 420 19.15 -8.22 -9.24
C ALA A 420 17.68 -8.35 -8.78
N SER A 421 16.78 -8.83 -9.65
CA SER A 421 15.39 -9.14 -9.30
C SER A 421 15.30 -10.24 -8.25
N LEU A 422 16.04 -11.33 -8.42
CA LEU A 422 16.07 -12.47 -7.50
C LEU A 422 16.54 -12.05 -6.10
N SER A 423 17.59 -11.22 -5.99
CA SER A 423 18.07 -10.69 -4.70
C SER A 423 16.99 -9.92 -3.96
N THR A 424 16.19 -9.14 -4.69
CA THR A 424 15.03 -8.42 -4.12
C THR A 424 13.97 -9.39 -3.58
N ILE A 425 13.64 -10.43 -4.36
CA ILE A 425 12.63 -11.42 -3.96
C ILE A 425 13.09 -12.24 -2.76
N LEU A 426 14.35 -12.65 -2.72
CA LEU A 426 14.91 -13.37 -1.57
C LEU A 426 14.91 -12.52 -0.30
N ALA A 427 15.29 -11.24 -0.40
CA ALA A 427 15.27 -10.32 0.72
C ALA A 427 13.83 -10.06 1.24
N LEU A 428 12.86 -9.87 0.33
CA LEU A 428 11.45 -9.76 0.70
C LEU A 428 10.89 -11.08 1.26
N GLY A 429 11.33 -12.21 0.72
CA GLY A 429 10.98 -13.55 1.22
C GLY A 429 11.41 -13.74 2.66
N TYR A 430 12.63 -13.31 3.02
CA TYR A 430 13.09 -13.29 4.40
C TYR A 430 12.19 -12.43 5.29
N ALA A 431 11.90 -11.18 4.88
CA ALA A 431 11.04 -10.29 5.67
C ALA A 431 9.64 -10.89 5.89
N LEU A 432 9.03 -11.43 4.83
CA LEU A 432 7.72 -12.05 4.91
C LEU A 432 7.74 -13.29 5.81
N GLY A 433 8.73 -14.17 5.63
CA GLY A 433 8.92 -15.36 6.47
C GLY A 433 9.08 -14.99 7.94
N TYR A 434 9.90 -13.98 8.23
CA TYR A 434 10.09 -13.50 9.60
C TYR A 434 8.78 -12.97 10.22
N PHE A 435 8.00 -12.16 9.49
CA PHE A 435 6.70 -11.72 9.97
C PHE A 435 5.74 -12.90 10.21
N MET A 436 5.67 -13.86 9.30
CA MET A 436 4.83 -15.04 9.46
C MET A 436 5.20 -15.87 10.70
N LEU A 437 6.50 -15.98 11.00
CA LEU A 437 6.99 -16.71 12.17
C LEU A 437 6.70 -15.98 13.48
N LYS A 438 6.76 -14.64 13.49
CA LYS A 438 6.58 -13.82 14.70
C LYS A 438 5.12 -13.46 14.99
N THR A 439 4.29 -13.38 13.96
CA THR A 439 2.85 -13.16 14.14
C THR A 439 2.17 -14.41 14.68
N SER A 440 1.15 -14.23 15.52
CA SER A 440 0.48 -15.34 16.23
C SER A 440 -0.02 -16.43 15.26
N ARG A 441 0.13 -17.70 15.67
CA ARG A 441 -0.37 -18.86 14.91
C ARG A 441 -1.86 -18.76 14.60
N ALA A 442 -2.62 -18.13 15.51
CA ALA A 442 -4.06 -17.91 15.31
C ALA A 442 -4.36 -17.04 14.10
N VAL A 443 -3.57 -15.98 13.85
CA VAL A 443 -3.68 -15.13 12.65
C VAL A 443 -3.30 -15.93 11.41
N ASN A 444 -2.14 -16.60 11.41
CA ASN A 444 -1.63 -17.36 10.27
C ASN A 444 -2.49 -18.57 9.86
N ARG A 445 -3.41 -19.00 10.74
CA ARG A 445 -4.31 -20.13 10.45
C ARG A 445 -5.20 -19.88 9.23
N PHE A 446 -5.39 -18.63 8.81
CA PHE A 446 -6.20 -18.27 7.64
C PHE A 446 -5.74 -18.97 6.35
N TRP A 447 -4.46 -19.28 6.20
CA TRP A 447 -3.93 -20.02 5.04
C TRP A 447 -4.55 -21.43 4.90
N LYS A 448 -4.86 -22.08 6.04
CA LYS A 448 -5.41 -23.44 6.09
C LYS A 448 -6.94 -23.44 6.19
N GLU A 449 -7.56 -22.33 6.62
CA GLU A 449 -9.01 -22.24 6.81
C GLU A 449 -9.75 -22.33 5.46
N ASP A 450 -10.84 -23.06 5.43
CA ASP A 450 -11.74 -23.21 4.26
C ASP A 450 -11.02 -23.68 2.98
N LYS A 451 -9.89 -24.36 3.07
CA LYS A 451 -9.03 -24.74 1.93
C LYS A 451 -8.62 -23.52 1.08
N PHE A 452 -8.34 -22.37 1.73
CA PHE A 452 -8.11 -21.09 1.08
C PHE A 452 -7.01 -21.16 0.02
N VAL A 453 -5.84 -21.74 0.35
CA VAL A 453 -4.71 -21.85 -0.58
C VAL A 453 -5.08 -22.66 -1.83
N LEU A 454 -5.79 -23.78 -1.66
CA LEU A 454 -6.23 -24.63 -2.78
C LEU A 454 -7.20 -23.85 -3.69
N LYS A 455 -8.19 -23.18 -3.11
CA LYS A 455 -9.15 -22.37 -3.86
C LYS A 455 -8.49 -21.21 -4.59
N LEU A 456 -7.55 -20.54 -3.93
CA LEU A 456 -6.76 -19.47 -4.54
C LEU A 456 -5.94 -20.00 -5.71
N GLY A 457 -5.27 -21.15 -5.54
CA GLY A 457 -4.52 -21.83 -6.59
C GLY A 457 -5.39 -22.17 -7.80
N VAL A 458 -6.60 -22.69 -7.60
CA VAL A 458 -7.57 -22.94 -8.69
C VAL A 458 -7.95 -21.65 -9.41
N CYS A 459 -8.19 -20.55 -8.69
CA CYS A 459 -8.53 -19.27 -9.30
C CYS A 459 -7.37 -18.72 -10.15
N LEU A 460 -6.15 -18.79 -9.64
CA LEU A 460 -4.95 -18.35 -10.35
C LEU A 460 -4.68 -19.24 -11.58
N LEU A 461 -4.84 -20.54 -11.46
CA LEU A 461 -4.67 -21.49 -12.57
C LEU A 461 -5.67 -21.22 -13.70
N MET A 462 -6.96 -21.06 -13.38
CA MET A 462 -7.99 -20.77 -14.38
C MET A 462 -7.77 -19.43 -15.07
N MET A 463 -7.34 -18.41 -14.31
CA MET A 463 -6.93 -17.13 -14.86
C MET A 463 -5.74 -17.27 -15.79
N SER A 464 -4.71 -18.02 -15.37
CA SER A 464 -3.48 -18.22 -16.15
C SER A 464 -3.75 -18.98 -17.44
N VAL A 465 -4.49 -20.09 -17.39
CA VAL A 465 -4.87 -20.88 -18.59
C VAL A 465 -5.65 -20.01 -19.56
N GLY A 466 -6.63 -19.25 -19.07
CA GLY A 466 -7.42 -18.37 -19.94
C GLY A 466 -6.61 -17.23 -20.55
N LEU A 467 -5.68 -16.62 -19.79
CA LEU A 467 -4.79 -15.58 -20.32
C LEU A 467 -3.78 -16.13 -21.32
N VAL A 468 -3.15 -17.26 -21.02
CA VAL A 468 -2.21 -17.91 -21.96
C VAL A 468 -2.93 -18.30 -23.24
N GLY A 469 -4.11 -18.93 -23.15
CA GLY A 469 -4.94 -19.23 -24.32
C GLY A 469 -5.30 -17.99 -25.13
N TYR A 470 -5.67 -16.90 -24.49
CA TYR A 470 -5.92 -15.61 -25.15
C TYR A 470 -4.66 -15.09 -25.88
N LEU A 471 -3.51 -15.11 -25.21
CA LEU A 471 -2.25 -14.60 -25.77
C LEU A 471 -1.76 -15.45 -26.95
N GLN A 472 -1.99 -16.76 -26.97
CA GLN A 472 -1.63 -17.67 -28.07
C GLN A 472 -2.45 -17.44 -29.34
N LEU A 473 -3.65 -16.86 -29.23
CA LEU A 473 -4.50 -16.53 -30.38
C LEU A 473 -4.08 -15.24 -31.09
N LEU A 474 -3.09 -14.53 -30.55
CA LEU A 474 -2.68 -13.24 -31.07
C LEU A 474 -1.49 -13.35 -32.04
N PRO A 475 -1.38 -12.46 -33.03
CA PRO A 475 -0.21 -12.36 -33.88
C PRO A 475 1.05 -12.06 -33.06
N THR A 476 2.18 -12.60 -33.50
CA THR A 476 3.48 -12.37 -32.86
C THR A 476 3.99 -10.93 -33.03
N ASP A 477 3.57 -10.28 -34.11
CA ASP A 477 4.07 -8.95 -34.47
C ASP A 477 2.97 -7.88 -34.31
N LEU A 478 2.77 -7.50 -33.05
CA LEU A 478 1.81 -6.45 -32.69
C LEU A 478 2.47 -5.06 -32.70
N SER A 479 1.81 -4.08 -33.27
CA SER A 479 2.21 -2.67 -33.09
C SER A 479 2.11 -2.26 -31.61
N ARG A 480 2.75 -1.16 -31.25
CA ARG A 480 2.74 -0.62 -29.87
C ARG A 480 1.32 -0.38 -29.35
N LEU A 481 0.46 0.26 -30.14
CA LEU A 481 -0.93 0.54 -29.79
C LEU A 481 -1.77 -0.72 -29.69
N ALA A 482 -1.55 -1.69 -30.62
CA ALA A 482 -2.20 -2.99 -30.55
C ALA A 482 -1.78 -3.76 -29.28
N SER A 483 -0.49 -3.72 -28.90
CA SER A 483 -0.01 -4.32 -27.64
C SER A 483 -0.69 -3.71 -26.43
N LEU A 484 -0.92 -2.40 -26.40
CA LEU A 484 -1.65 -1.73 -25.32
C LEU A 484 -3.11 -2.20 -25.25
N ALA A 485 -3.81 -2.24 -26.39
CA ALA A 485 -5.20 -2.68 -26.45
C ALA A 485 -5.33 -4.14 -26.01
N VAL A 486 -4.42 -5.00 -26.46
CA VAL A 486 -4.33 -6.42 -26.06
C VAL A 486 -4.08 -6.55 -24.56
N CYS A 487 -3.19 -5.76 -23.98
CA CYS A 487 -2.96 -5.75 -22.53
C CYS A 487 -4.21 -5.36 -21.75
N ILE A 488 -4.93 -4.31 -22.17
CA ILE A 488 -6.18 -3.88 -21.52
C ILE A 488 -7.23 -4.99 -21.59
N LEU A 489 -7.42 -5.62 -22.76
CA LEU A 489 -8.33 -6.76 -22.91
C LEU A 489 -7.88 -7.95 -22.05
N GLY A 490 -6.59 -8.24 -22.02
CA GLY A 490 -6.02 -9.31 -21.18
C GLY A 490 -6.31 -9.07 -19.69
N VAL A 491 -6.15 -7.85 -19.21
CA VAL A 491 -6.51 -7.48 -17.81
C VAL A 491 -8.01 -7.72 -17.55
N ILE A 492 -8.88 -7.33 -18.48
CA ILE A 492 -10.34 -7.54 -18.34
C ILE A 492 -10.68 -9.03 -18.34
N ILE A 493 -10.12 -9.81 -19.28
CA ILE A 493 -10.32 -11.25 -19.37
C ILE A 493 -9.82 -11.94 -18.11
N GLY A 494 -8.58 -11.67 -17.70
CA GLY A 494 -7.98 -12.25 -16.51
C GLY A 494 -8.76 -11.93 -15.24
N ALA A 495 -9.13 -10.66 -15.03
CA ALA A 495 -9.94 -10.24 -13.90
C ALA A 495 -11.31 -10.92 -13.88
N THR A 496 -11.96 -11.03 -15.04
CA THR A 496 -13.28 -11.68 -15.17
C THR A 496 -13.19 -13.17 -14.85
N LEU A 497 -12.22 -13.89 -15.42
CA LEU A 497 -11.99 -15.32 -15.17
C LEU A 497 -11.67 -15.58 -13.69
N PHE A 498 -10.80 -14.76 -13.11
CA PHE A 498 -10.47 -14.83 -11.69
C PHE A 498 -11.71 -14.62 -10.81
N LEU A 499 -12.48 -13.54 -11.05
CA LEU A 499 -13.66 -13.22 -10.27
C LEU A 499 -14.75 -14.31 -10.41
N VAL A 500 -15.03 -14.77 -11.62
CA VAL A 500 -16.02 -15.83 -11.87
C VAL A 500 -15.62 -17.12 -11.13
N THR A 501 -14.35 -17.49 -11.21
CA THR A 501 -13.84 -18.68 -10.52
C THR A 501 -13.86 -18.49 -9.02
N ALA A 502 -13.43 -17.33 -8.49
CA ALA A 502 -13.45 -17.01 -7.07
C ALA A 502 -14.86 -17.10 -6.47
N VAL A 503 -15.87 -16.66 -7.24
CA VAL A 503 -17.29 -16.80 -6.89
C VAL A 503 -17.71 -18.27 -6.85
N LYS A 504 -17.40 -19.04 -7.92
CA LYS A 504 -17.79 -20.46 -8.04
C LYS A 504 -17.17 -21.33 -6.94
N VAL A 505 -15.87 -21.17 -6.65
CA VAL A 505 -15.18 -21.95 -5.61
C VAL A 505 -15.39 -21.38 -4.20
N ARG A 506 -16.12 -20.26 -4.06
CA ARG A 506 -16.34 -19.56 -2.80
C ARG A 506 -15.01 -19.26 -2.09
N LEU A 507 -14.11 -18.60 -2.81
CA LEU A 507 -12.78 -18.22 -2.30
C LEU A 507 -12.89 -17.26 -1.12
N LEU A 508 -13.73 -16.24 -1.25
CA LEU A 508 -13.98 -15.23 -0.23
C LEU A 508 -15.33 -15.43 0.43
N THR A 509 -15.42 -15.13 1.70
CA THR A 509 -16.67 -15.11 2.46
C THR A 509 -17.54 -13.92 2.04
N ILE A 510 -18.83 -13.96 2.34
CA ILE A 510 -19.76 -12.86 2.02
C ILE A 510 -19.30 -11.54 2.64
N ARG A 511 -18.75 -11.58 3.86
CA ARG A 511 -18.25 -10.38 4.55
C ARG A 511 -17.03 -9.79 3.84
N GLU A 512 -16.13 -10.63 3.34
CA GLU A 512 -14.97 -10.21 2.56
C GLU A 512 -15.39 -9.58 1.24
N TRP A 513 -16.39 -10.15 0.55
CA TRP A 513 -16.96 -9.55 -0.67
C TRP A 513 -17.57 -8.17 -0.43
N LEU A 514 -18.28 -7.96 0.69
CA LEU A 514 -18.90 -6.68 1.02
C LEU A 514 -17.90 -5.54 1.24
N LEU A 515 -16.65 -5.86 1.54
CA LEU A 515 -15.57 -4.88 1.70
C LEU A 515 -14.95 -4.45 0.36
N LEU A 516 -15.17 -5.23 -0.70
CA LEU A 516 -14.66 -4.90 -2.03
C LEU A 516 -15.59 -3.91 -2.75
N PRO A 517 -15.03 -3.03 -3.59
CA PRO A 517 -15.82 -2.18 -4.47
C PRO A 517 -16.80 -3.03 -5.30
N LYS A 518 -18.06 -2.62 -5.38
CA LYS A 518 -19.13 -3.37 -6.06
C LYS A 518 -19.39 -4.80 -5.52
N GLY A 519 -18.84 -5.17 -4.36
CA GLY A 519 -19.03 -6.50 -3.76
C GLY A 519 -20.50 -6.87 -3.53
N LYS A 520 -21.37 -5.90 -3.21
CA LYS A 520 -22.83 -6.12 -3.17
C LYS A 520 -23.39 -6.61 -4.51
N GLN A 521 -22.91 -6.05 -5.63
CA GLN A 521 -23.36 -6.44 -6.97
C GLN A 521 -22.89 -7.86 -7.32
N ILE A 522 -21.63 -8.18 -6.99
CA ILE A 522 -21.07 -9.52 -7.17
C ILE A 522 -21.85 -10.55 -6.35
N LEU A 523 -22.20 -10.23 -5.11
CA LEU A 523 -23.04 -11.09 -4.27
C LEU A 523 -24.45 -11.29 -4.84
N VAL A 524 -25.01 -10.31 -5.54
CA VAL A 524 -26.29 -10.47 -6.26
C VAL A 524 -26.17 -11.51 -7.39
N LEU A 525 -25.06 -11.51 -8.12
CA LEU A 525 -24.77 -12.54 -9.13
C LEU A 525 -24.56 -13.94 -8.51
N MET A 526 -24.02 -14.02 -7.29
CA MET A 526 -23.91 -15.26 -6.52
C MET A 526 -25.27 -15.81 -6.01
N ARG A 527 -26.33 -15.02 -6.07
CA ARG A 527 -27.67 -15.30 -5.49
C ARG A 527 -28.49 -16.37 -6.22
N GLY A 528 -27.89 -17.29 -6.93
CA GLY A 528 -28.63 -18.37 -7.62
C GLY A 528 -29.43 -19.34 -6.73
N LYS A 529 -29.22 -19.41 -5.42
CA LYS A 529 -30.02 -20.24 -4.51
C LYS A 529 -31.10 -19.39 -3.81
N LYS A 530 -32.32 -19.67 -4.15
CA LYS A 530 -33.50 -19.24 -3.40
C LYS A 530 -33.87 -20.35 -2.40
N MET A 531 -34.16 -20.00 -1.15
CA MET A 531 -34.61 -20.95 -0.14
C MET A 531 -35.96 -20.52 0.44
N ARG A 532 -36.85 -21.49 0.72
CA ARG A 532 -38.11 -21.20 1.42
C ARG A 532 -37.82 -20.78 2.85
N LEU A 533 -38.62 -19.82 3.37
CA LEU A 533 -38.50 -19.30 4.72
C LEU A 533 -38.56 -20.40 5.79
N ASP A 534 -39.54 -21.33 5.67
CA ASP A 534 -39.71 -22.45 6.62
C ASP A 534 -38.48 -23.36 6.67
N LYS A 535 -37.82 -23.61 5.53
CA LYS A 535 -36.59 -24.39 5.43
C LYS A 535 -35.41 -23.66 6.06
N PHE A 536 -35.25 -22.35 5.77
CA PHE A 536 -34.19 -21.53 6.32
C PHE A 536 -34.22 -21.48 7.84
N LEU A 537 -35.39 -21.20 8.45
CA LEU A 537 -35.54 -21.10 9.89
C LEU A 537 -35.19 -22.42 10.61
N LYS A 538 -35.48 -23.58 9.98
CA LYS A 538 -35.05 -24.89 10.50
C LYS A 538 -33.54 -25.11 10.35
N VAL A 539 -32.98 -24.84 9.18
CA VAL A 539 -31.59 -25.14 8.88
C VAL A 539 -30.66 -24.21 9.65
N SER A 540 -30.99 -22.93 9.79
CA SER A 540 -30.31 -21.95 10.62
C SER A 540 -30.46 -22.17 12.13
N ARG A 541 -31.38 -23.11 12.51
CA ARG A 541 -31.73 -23.42 13.91
C ARG A 541 -32.31 -22.24 14.70
N ILE A 542 -32.74 -21.18 14.03
CA ILE A 542 -33.53 -20.10 14.66
C ILE A 542 -34.81 -20.69 15.22
N ILE A 543 -35.44 -21.63 14.48
CA ILE A 543 -36.58 -22.43 14.93
C ILE A 543 -36.24 -23.90 14.77
N LYS A 544 -36.31 -24.69 15.84
CA LYS A 544 -35.85 -26.10 15.87
C LYS A 544 -36.64 -27.03 14.94
N ARG A 545 -37.93 -26.78 14.74
CA ARG A 545 -38.84 -27.65 13.96
C ARG A 545 -39.43 -26.88 12.78
N ARG A 546 -39.45 -27.50 11.58
CA ARG A 546 -40.01 -26.89 10.37
C ARG A 546 -41.51 -26.61 10.47
N SER A 547 -42.26 -27.48 11.15
CA SER A 547 -43.69 -27.28 11.43
C SER A 547 -43.95 -26.00 12.23
N VAL A 548 -43.16 -25.76 13.26
CA VAL A 548 -43.23 -24.54 14.09
C VAL A 548 -42.87 -23.31 13.28
N ALA A 549 -41.82 -23.40 12.45
CA ALA A 549 -41.43 -22.31 11.55
C ALA A 549 -42.56 -21.94 10.56
N LYS A 550 -43.25 -22.96 10.04
CA LYS A 550 -44.43 -22.77 9.18
C LYS A 550 -45.56 -22.06 9.93
N GLU A 551 -45.87 -22.54 11.11
CA GLU A 551 -46.95 -21.96 11.93
C GLU A 551 -46.69 -20.50 12.32
N VAL A 552 -45.48 -20.18 12.75
CA VAL A 552 -45.08 -18.81 13.14
C VAL A 552 -45.15 -17.86 11.94
N ALA A 553 -44.70 -18.31 10.76
CA ALA A 553 -44.76 -17.51 9.54
C ALA A 553 -46.21 -17.31 9.05
N ASP A 554 -47.02 -18.37 9.04
CA ASP A 554 -48.38 -18.30 8.54
C ASP A 554 -49.35 -17.52 9.50
N LYS A 555 -48.97 -17.40 10.79
CA LYS A 555 -49.60 -16.48 11.76
C LYS A 555 -49.18 -15.01 11.63
N GLY A 556 -48.43 -14.65 10.58
CA GLY A 556 -48.01 -13.26 10.31
C GLY A 556 -46.97 -12.70 11.26
N ARG A 557 -46.23 -13.56 12.01
CA ARG A 557 -45.23 -13.16 13.00
C ARG A 557 -43.82 -13.00 12.40
N ILE A 558 -43.70 -13.14 11.06
CA ILE A 558 -42.38 -12.98 10.38
C ILE A 558 -42.54 -12.01 9.22
N GLN A 559 -41.64 -11.06 9.17
CA GLN A 559 -41.48 -10.13 8.05
C GLN A 559 -40.16 -10.35 7.34
N ILE A 560 -40.14 -10.18 6.02
CA ILE A 560 -38.97 -10.15 5.19
C ILE A 560 -38.84 -8.73 4.63
N ASN A 561 -37.75 -8.02 4.95
CA ASN A 561 -37.52 -6.63 4.52
C ASN A 561 -38.76 -5.72 4.79
N GLY A 562 -39.39 -5.85 5.97
CA GLY A 562 -40.52 -5.06 6.40
C GLY A 562 -41.91 -5.50 5.84
N LYS A 563 -41.96 -6.59 5.03
CA LYS A 563 -43.20 -7.12 4.47
C LYS A 563 -43.57 -8.46 5.12
N LEU A 564 -44.85 -8.66 5.47
CA LEU A 564 -45.32 -9.93 6.00
C LEU A 564 -44.99 -11.10 5.06
N ALA A 565 -44.46 -12.17 5.64
CA ALA A 565 -43.99 -13.33 4.89
C ALA A 565 -44.81 -14.59 5.26
N LYS A 566 -45.13 -15.39 4.25
CA LYS A 566 -45.71 -16.74 4.43
C LYS A 566 -44.59 -17.79 4.51
N SER A 567 -44.88 -18.96 5.07
CA SER A 567 -43.91 -20.05 5.18
C SER A 567 -43.27 -20.46 3.85
N SER A 568 -44.01 -20.30 2.73
CA SER A 568 -43.52 -20.56 1.37
C SER A 568 -42.72 -19.43 0.73
N SER A 569 -42.66 -18.25 1.37
CA SER A 569 -41.92 -17.10 0.88
C SER A 569 -40.46 -17.47 0.65
N THR A 570 -39.85 -16.96 -0.44
CA THR A 570 -38.49 -17.26 -0.81
C THR A 570 -37.52 -16.21 -0.26
N LEU A 571 -36.50 -16.69 0.41
CA LEU A 571 -35.40 -15.89 0.95
C LEU A 571 -34.23 -15.85 -0.01
N LYS A 572 -33.55 -14.72 0.03
CA LYS A 572 -32.27 -14.47 -0.64
C LYS A 572 -31.24 -14.07 0.39
N VAL A 573 -29.97 -14.27 0.09
CA VAL A 573 -28.87 -13.74 0.91
C VAL A 573 -28.95 -12.21 0.95
N GLY A 574 -28.85 -11.65 2.15
CA GLY A 574 -28.97 -10.21 2.42
C GLY A 574 -30.37 -9.76 2.83
N ASP A 575 -31.39 -10.63 2.79
CA ASP A 575 -32.72 -10.31 3.32
C ASP A 575 -32.65 -10.14 4.85
N VAL A 576 -33.42 -9.20 5.37
CA VAL A 576 -33.58 -8.96 6.80
C VAL A 576 -34.90 -9.60 7.24
N LEU A 577 -34.83 -10.49 8.23
CA LEU A 577 -35.95 -11.14 8.83
C LEU A 577 -36.26 -10.51 10.18
N GLN A 578 -37.46 -10.10 10.39
CA GLN A 578 -37.97 -9.69 11.70
C GLN A 578 -38.91 -10.77 12.20
N ILE A 579 -38.59 -11.41 13.33
CA ILE A 579 -39.28 -12.58 13.85
C ILE A 579 -39.80 -12.25 15.24
N GLN A 580 -41.11 -12.35 15.45
CA GLN A 580 -41.76 -12.09 16.72
C GLN A 580 -41.91 -13.39 17.50
N PHE A 581 -41.15 -13.53 18.59
CA PHE A 581 -41.22 -14.65 19.54
C PHE A 581 -41.90 -14.22 20.83
N GLY A 582 -43.20 -14.41 20.97
CA GLY A 582 -43.90 -13.98 22.18
C GLY A 582 -43.62 -12.52 22.53
N ASN A 583 -42.91 -12.28 23.64
CA ASN A 583 -42.55 -10.94 24.11
C ASN A 583 -41.21 -10.41 23.56
N LYS A 584 -40.65 -11.06 22.56
CA LYS A 584 -39.38 -10.65 21.97
C LYS A 584 -39.49 -10.54 20.46
N THR A 585 -38.86 -9.50 19.89
CA THR A 585 -38.65 -9.36 18.45
C THR A 585 -37.19 -9.53 18.16
N LEU A 586 -36.86 -10.51 17.31
CA LEU A 586 -35.53 -10.80 16.82
C LEU A 586 -35.39 -10.34 15.38
N GLU A 587 -34.41 -9.49 15.10
CA GLU A 587 -34.08 -9.05 13.75
C GLU A 587 -32.77 -9.69 13.31
N VAL A 588 -32.81 -10.44 12.20
CA VAL A 588 -31.64 -11.15 11.66
C VAL A 588 -31.48 -10.89 10.18
N LYS A 589 -30.23 -10.76 9.76
CA LYS A 589 -29.84 -10.67 8.36
C LYS A 589 -29.37 -12.01 7.84
N VAL A 590 -29.92 -12.45 6.72
CA VAL A 590 -29.53 -13.70 6.06
C VAL A 590 -28.14 -13.55 5.45
N LEU A 591 -27.16 -14.33 5.91
CA LEU A 591 -25.79 -14.31 5.39
C LEU A 591 -25.50 -15.44 4.41
N ALA A 592 -26.14 -16.60 4.58
CA ALA A 592 -25.93 -17.76 3.71
C ALA A 592 -27.18 -18.64 3.65
N LEU A 593 -27.38 -19.32 2.52
CA LEU A 593 -28.45 -20.31 2.31
C LEU A 593 -27.80 -21.68 2.04
N GLN A 594 -27.97 -22.62 2.97
CA GLN A 594 -27.41 -23.96 2.89
C GLN A 594 -28.52 -25.00 3.08
N ASP A 595 -28.51 -26.07 2.28
CA ASP A 595 -29.57 -27.10 2.32
C ASP A 595 -29.54 -27.95 3.61
N SER A 596 -28.39 -28.06 4.26
CA SER A 596 -28.17 -28.68 5.57
C SER A 596 -26.95 -28.05 6.25
N THR A 597 -26.93 -27.97 7.56
CA THR A 597 -25.80 -27.44 8.33
C THR A 597 -25.51 -28.31 9.56
N LYS A 598 -24.22 -28.41 9.92
CA LYS A 598 -23.80 -28.91 11.22
C LYS A 598 -24.19 -27.88 12.31
N LYS A 599 -24.31 -28.33 13.57
CA LYS A 599 -24.72 -27.47 14.69
C LYS A 599 -23.84 -26.22 14.85
N GLU A 600 -22.54 -26.36 14.60
CA GLU A 600 -21.52 -25.32 14.73
C GLU A 600 -21.56 -24.27 13.60
N ASP A 601 -22.14 -24.63 12.45
CA ASP A 601 -22.19 -23.76 11.27
C ASP A 601 -23.51 -23.03 11.10
N ALA A 602 -24.54 -23.43 11.83
CA ALA A 602 -25.88 -22.87 11.72
C ALA A 602 -25.92 -21.36 12.06
N SER A 603 -25.16 -20.93 13.04
CA SER A 603 -25.00 -19.52 13.41
C SER A 603 -24.28 -18.67 12.35
N LYS A 604 -23.56 -19.29 11.41
CA LYS A 604 -22.90 -18.59 10.30
C LYS A 604 -23.88 -18.21 9.17
N MET A 605 -25.10 -18.74 9.19
CA MET A 605 -26.10 -18.48 8.16
C MET A 605 -26.81 -17.13 8.34
N TYR A 606 -26.73 -16.52 9.51
CA TYR A 606 -27.39 -15.24 9.81
C TYR A 606 -26.58 -14.40 10.78
N GLU A 607 -26.90 -13.12 10.84
CA GLU A 607 -26.35 -12.14 11.79
C GLU A 607 -27.51 -11.49 12.53
N ILE A 608 -27.43 -11.48 13.85
CA ILE A 608 -28.43 -10.80 14.68
C ILE A 608 -28.14 -9.30 14.60
N LEU A 609 -29.13 -8.53 14.13
CA LEU A 609 -29.07 -7.07 14.03
C LEU A 609 -29.57 -6.41 15.29
N SER A 610 -30.73 -6.89 15.81
CA SER A 610 -31.30 -6.40 17.05
C SER A 610 -32.14 -7.49 17.74
N GLU A 611 -32.21 -7.43 19.06
CA GLU A 611 -33.13 -8.20 19.89
C GLU A 611 -33.80 -7.21 20.86
N LYS A 612 -35.11 -7.00 20.71
CA LYS A 612 -35.89 -6.10 21.56
C LYS A 612 -36.93 -6.88 22.32
N ARG A 613 -37.10 -6.62 23.63
CA ARG A 613 -38.24 -7.06 24.39
C ARG A 613 -39.40 -6.09 24.11
N ILE A 614 -40.57 -6.63 23.86
CA ILE A 614 -41.82 -5.84 23.80
C ILE A 614 -42.23 -5.68 25.25
N GLU A 615 -42.11 -4.47 25.80
CA GLU A 615 -42.73 -4.12 27.06
C GLU A 615 -44.26 -4.14 26.82
N ALA A 616 -44.99 -4.84 27.72
CA ALA A 616 -46.42 -5.06 27.64
C ALA A 616 -47.20 -3.80 27.93
#